data_f438cdc9ae669b95757eaec987abecf8
#
_entry.id   f438cdc9ae669b95757eaec987abecf8
#
_cell.length_a   1.000
_cell.length_b   1.000
_cell.length_c   1.000
_cell.angle_alpha   90.00
_cell.angle_beta   90.00
_cell.angle_gamma   90.00
#
_symmetry.space_group_name_H-M   'P 1'
#
loop_
_entity.id
_entity.type
_entity.pdbx_description
1 polymer ?
#
loop_
_entity_poly.entity_id
_entity_poly.type
_entity_poly.pdbx_seq_one_letter_code
_entity_poly.pdbx_strand_id
1 'polypeptide(L)'
;MVIILLTELVSWILRGRPALANFYFFDIFIIVIWFFVINGVYIGMHYYNEWRESERQRQEEKKLRTGGFTVKHGNQNLLFPFDDILGFYAEEGYTILLTKQNKKYFPDRSLDKIETILPEELFFRLNRQYILHRKVVTGFKRTGNGKIDVLVNAPENLPSSIAVSRTKAVSFKNWFEID
;
A
#
# COMPACT_ATOMS: atom_id res chain seq x y z
N MET A 1 22.08 40.06 -3.18
CA MET A 1 22.06 41.51 -2.89
C MET A 1 22.93 41.87 -1.67
N VAL A 2 22.82 41.18 -0.54
CA VAL A 2 23.62 41.46 0.68
C VAL A 2 25.14 41.32 0.46
N ILE A 3 25.58 40.29 -0.25
CA ILE A 3 27.01 40.03 -0.55
C ILE A 3 27.62 41.15 -1.42
N ILE A 4 26.88 41.61 -2.44
CA ILE A 4 27.33 42.70 -3.33
C ILE A 4 27.45 43.99 -2.53
N LEU A 5 26.54 44.29 -1.64
CA LEU A 5 26.59 45.48 -0.73
C LEU A 5 27.76 45.39 0.25
N LEU A 6 28.05 44.21 0.79
CA LEU A 6 29.19 43.96 1.67
C LEU A 6 30.53 44.12 0.92
N THR A 7 30.67 43.61 -0.28
CA THR A 7 31.87 43.75 -1.08
C THR A 7 32.10 45.20 -1.51
N GLU A 8 31.07 45.96 -1.84
CA GLU A 8 31.19 47.39 -2.10
C GLU A 8 31.62 48.14 -0.83
N LEU A 9 31.01 47.88 0.32
CA LEU A 9 31.35 48.53 1.59
C LEU A 9 32.79 48.26 1.96
N VAL A 10 33.26 47.02 1.83
CA VAL A 10 34.66 46.65 2.10
C VAL A 10 35.64 47.33 1.12
N SER A 11 35.29 47.36 -0.16
CA SER A 11 36.12 48.02 -1.19
C SER A 11 36.22 49.54 -0.99
N TRP A 12 35.08 50.14 -0.57
CA TRP A 12 35.05 51.59 -0.26
C TRP A 12 35.87 51.95 1.00
N ILE A 13 35.80 51.13 2.04
CA ILE A 13 36.59 51.31 3.27
C ILE A 13 38.09 51.14 3.04
N LEU A 14 38.49 50.12 2.25
CA LEU A 14 39.89 49.76 2.05
C LEU A 14 40.62 50.57 0.94
N ARG A 15 39.92 50.99 -0.09
CA ARG A 15 40.53 51.57 -1.29
C ARG A 15 39.99 52.97 -1.64
N GLY A 16 38.96 53.46 -0.94
CA GLY A 16 38.34 54.75 -1.23
C GLY A 16 37.72 54.87 -2.63
N ARG A 17 37.49 53.75 -3.31
CA ARG A 17 36.96 53.70 -4.70
C ARG A 17 35.98 52.53 -4.80
N PRO A 18 34.91 52.67 -5.63
CA PRO A 18 34.03 51.54 -5.96
C PRO A 18 34.80 50.42 -6.61
N ALA A 19 34.34 49.15 -6.42
CA ALA A 19 34.97 48.00 -7.06
C ALA A 19 34.82 48.07 -8.58
N LEU A 20 35.84 47.58 -9.31
CA LEU A 20 35.80 47.53 -10.78
C LEU A 20 34.64 46.67 -11.29
N ALA A 21 33.98 47.09 -12.36
CA ALA A 21 32.84 46.39 -12.95
C ALA A 21 33.09 44.88 -13.19
N ASN A 22 34.32 44.52 -13.57
CA ASN A 22 34.72 43.12 -13.76
C ASN A 22 34.64 42.27 -12.52
N PHE A 23 34.80 42.85 -11.33
CA PHE A 23 34.69 42.14 -10.06
C PHE A 23 33.24 41.68 -9.81
N TYR A 24 32.26 42.52 -10.12
CA TYR A 24 30.85 42.18 -10.00
C TYR A 24 30.40 41.06 -10.95
N PHE A 25 30.97 41.00 -12.16
CA PHE A 25 30.70 39.93 -13.12
C PHE A 25 31.09 38.56 -12.57
N PHE A 26 32.26 38.45 -11.92
CA PHE A 26 32.70 37.22 -11.30
C PHE A 26 31.80 36.80 -10.10
N ASP A 27 31.41 37.75 -9.25
CA ASP A 27 30.55 37.48 -8.13
C ASP A 27 29.15 37.02 -8.57
N ILE A 28 28.56 37.68 -9.58
CA ILE A 28 27.29 37.29 -10.16
C ILE A 28 27.38 35.88 -10.74
N PHE A 29 28.45 35.57 -11.47
CA PHE A 29 28.68 34.28 -12.08
C PHE A 29 28.76 33.17 -11.01
N ILE A 30 29.45 33.39 -9.92
CA ILE A 30 29.55 32.47 -8.79
C ILE A 30 28.17 32.26 -8.16
N ILE A 31 27.38 33.33 -7.93
CA ILE A 31 26.06 33.26 -7.37
C ILE A 31 25.13 32.43 -8.28
N VAL A 32 25.19 32.62 -9.59
CA VAL A 32 24.39 31.86 -10.56
C VAL A 32 24.76 30.38 -10.53
N ILE A 33 26.06 30.04 -10.50
CA ILE A 33 26.49 28.64 -10.36
C ILE A 33 25.92 28.01 -9.09
N TRP A 34 26.08 28.66 -7.95
CA TRP A 34 25.57 28.16 -6.68
C TRP A 34 24.05 28.02 -6.68
N PHE A 35 23.33 28.93 -7.34
CA PHE A 35 21.89 28.84 -7.52
C PHE A 35 21.51 27.55 -8.28
N PHE A 36 22.19 27.23 -9.38
CA PHE A 36 21.96 26.00 -10.13
C PHE A 36 22.34 24.75 -9.35
N VAL A 37 23.44 24.78 -8.61
CA VAL A 37 23.87 23.65 -7.78
C VAL A 37 22.86 23.35 -6.68
N ILE A 38 22.43 24.37 -5.95
CA ILE A 38 21.46 24.20 -4.84
C ILE A 38 20.11 23.70 -5.38
N ASN A 39 19.61 24.31 -6.46
CA ASN A 39 18.35 23.87 -7.07
C ASN A 39 18.48 22.45 -7.67
N GLY A 40 19.60 22.12 -8.29
CA GLY A 40 19.88 20.79 -8.82
C GLY A 40 19.88 19.72 -7.72
N VAL A 41 20.51 19.98 -6.59
CA VAL A 41 20.50 19.09 -5.43
C VAL A 41 19.07 18.96 -4.86
N TYR A 42 18.35 20.07 -4.72
CA TYR A 42 16.97 20.04 -4.20
C TYR A 42 16.03 19.22 -5.10
N ILE A 43 16.09 19.46 -6.41
CA ILE A 43 15.30 18.72 -7.41
C ILE A 43 15.70 17.23 -7.39
N GLY A 44 17.00 16.95 -7.37
CA GLY A 44 17.51 15.57 -7.32
C GLY A 44 17.04 14.82 -6.06
N MET A 45 17.07 15.46 -4.89
CA MET A 45 16.55 14.88 -3.65
C MET A 45 15.03 14.63 -3.70
N HIS A 46 14.28 15.56 -4.29
CA HIS A 46 12.84 15.42 -4.43
C HIS A 46 12.48 14.20 -5.31
N TYR A 47 13.05 14.09 -6.50
CA TYR A 47 12.85 12.95 -7.39
C TYR A 47 13.36 11.63 -6.78
N TYR A 48 14.47 11.65 -6.05
CA TYR A 48 14.98 10.46 -5.37
C TYR A 48 14.03 9.95 -4.29
N ASN A 49 13.43 10.85 -3.50
CA ASN A 49 12.47 10.48 -2.47
C ASN A 49 11.17 9.92 -3.07
N GLU A 50 10.65 10.52 -4.12
CA GLU A 50 9.45 10.01 -4.83
C GLU A 50 9.72 8.63 -5.44
N TRP A 51 10.87 8.46 -6.09
CA TRP A 51 11.25 7.16 -6.67
C TRP A 51 11.38 6.09 -5.59
N ARG A 52 12.02 6.42 -4.47
CA ARG A 52 12.20 5.50 -3.34
C ARG A 52 10.88 5.08 -2.73
N GLU A 53 9.93 5.99 -2.59
CA GLU A 53 8.59 5.69 -2.07
C GLU A 53 7.82 4.78 -3.02
N SER A 54 7.85 5.08 -4.32
CA SER A 54 7.24 4.24 -5.35
C SER A 54 7.84 2.82 -5.39
N GLU A 55 9.16 2.69 -5.21
CA GLU A 55 9.82 1.38 -5.17
C GLU A 55 9.47 0.59 -3.91
N ARG A 56 9.33 1.25 -2.76
CA ARG A 56 8.84 0.63 -1.52
C ARG A 56 7.43 0.08 -1.70
N GLN A 57 6.51 0.86 -2.22
CA GLN A 57 5.14 0.44 -2.50
C GLN A 57 5.10 -0.77 -3.43
N ARG A 58 5.88 -0.76 -4.51
CA ARG A 58 6.02 -1.92 -5.42
C ARG A 58 6.58 -3.17 -4.74
N GLN A 59 7.52 -3.02 -3.82
CA GLN A 59 8.08 -4.15 -3.09
C GLN A 59 7.11 -4.70 -2.05
N GLU A 60 6.33 -3.84 -1.40
CA GLU A 60 5.26 -4.25 -0.48
C GLU A 60 4.15 -4.98 -1.23
N GLU A 61 3.68 -4.46 -2.36
CA GLU A 61 2.73 -5.16 -3.24
C GLU A 61 3.26 -6.52 -3.73
N LYS A 62 4.53 -6.60 -4.12
CA LYS A 62 5.14 -7.88 -4.51
C LYS A 62 5.20 -8.86 -3.35
N LYS A 63 5.53 -8.43 -2.14
CA LYS A 63 5.53 -9.28 -0.94
C LYS A 63 4.13 -9.80 -0.62
N LEU A 64 3.11 -8.96 -0.75
CA LEU A 64 1.71 -9.35 -0.58
C LEU A 64 1.28 -10.39 -1.63
N ARG A 65 1.69 -10.21 -2.89
CA ARG A 65 1.36 -11.12 -3.99
C ARG A 65 2.14 -12.44 -3.95
N THR A 66 3.41 -12.41 -3.54
CA THR A 66 4.28 -13.59 -3.44
C THR A 66 4.13 -14.36 -2.13
N GLY A 67 3.46 -13.75 -1.14
CA GLY A 67 3.11 -14.43 0.09
C GLY A 67 2.07 -15.53 -0.15
N GLY A 68 1.99 -16.48 0.76
CA GLY A 68 1.06 -17.59 0.64
C GLY A 68 0.68 -18.18 1.99
N PHE A 69 -0.37 -18.97 1.97
CA PHE A 69 -0.86 -19.72 3.11
C PHE A 69 -0.47 -21.20 3.01
N THR A 70 0.13 -21.72 4.07
CA THR A 70 0.56 -23.12 4.10
C THR A 70 -0.48 -23.99 4.77
N VAL A 71 -0.89 -25.07 4.10
CA VAL A 71 -1.79 -26.10 4.62
C VAL A 71 -1.07 -27.44 4.71
N LYS A 72 -1.19 -28.10 5.84
CA LYS A 72 -0.72 -29.46 6.01
C LYS A 72 -1.73 -30.43 5.37
N HIS A 73 -1.28 -31.18 4.38
CA HIS A 73 -2.08 -32.21 3.72
C HIS A 73 -1.37 -33.56 3.79
N GLY A 74 -1.85 -34.43 4.69
CA GLY A 74 -1.15 -35.69 5.02
C GLY A 74 0.26 -35.40 5.55
N ASN A 75 1.27 -35.89 4.85
CA ASN A 75 2.69 -35.75 5.23
C ASN A 75 3.38 -34.59 4.49
N GLN A 76 2.63 -33.76 3.74
CA GLN A 76 3.16 -32.65 2.95
C GLN A 76 2.62 -31.31 3.44
N ASN A 77 3.45 -30.28 3.33
CA ASN A 77 3.04 -28.88 3.52
C ASN A 77 2.86 -28.24 2.13
N LEU A 78 1.63 -27.91 1.79
CA LEU A 78 1.29 -27.26 0.53
C LEU A 78 1.22 -25.75 0.75
N LEU A 79 1.99 -25.00 -0.04
CA LEU A 79 1.95 -23.55 -0.05
C LEU A 79 1.00 -23.07 -1.16
N PHE A 80 -0.02 -22.29 -0.79
CA PHE A 80 -0.95 -21.66 -1.71
C PHE A 80 -0.64 -20.16 -1.77
N PRO A 81 -0.23 -19.61 -2.93
CA PRO A 81 -0.14 -18.16 -3.10
C PRO A 81 -1.47 -17.48 -2.75
N PHE A 82 -1.43 -16.32 -2.11
CA PHE A 82 -2.65 -15.62 -1.72
C PHE A 82 -3.56 -15.35 -2.93
N ASP A 83 -2.96 -15.06 -4.08
CA ASP A 83 -3.69 -14.85 -5.32
C ASP A 83 -4.52 -16.06 -5.78
N ASP A 84 -4.17 -17.27 -5.40
CA ASP A 84 -4.88 -18.50 -5.77
C ASP A 84 -5.96 -18.90 -4.76
N ILE A 85 -6.08 -18.16 -3.66
CA ILE A 85 -7.07 -18.39 -2.62
C ILE A 85 -8.28 -17.50 -2.87
N LEU A 86 -9.49 -18.09 -2.94
CA LEU A 86 -10.74 -17.35 -3.01
C LEU A 86 -11.23 -16.92 -1.63
N GLY A 87 -10.97 -17.74 -0.62
CA GLY A 87 -11.33 -17.46 0.75
C GLY A 87 -11.25 -18.67 1.66
N PHE A 88 -11.67 -18.43 2.90
CA PHE A 88 -11.78 -19.45 3.94
C PHE A 88 -13.19 -19.42 4.50
N TYR A 89 -13.74 -20.59 4.80
CA TYR A 89 -15.03 -20.65 5.45
C TYR A 89 -15.13 -21.83 6.44
N ALA A 90 -16.05 -21.70 7.39
CA ALA A 90 -16.35 -22.74 8.37
C ALA A 90 -17.59 -23.50 7.96
N GLU A 91 -17.51 -24.81 7.87
CA GLU A 91 -18.60 -25.74 7.56
C GLU A 91 -18.45 -26.98 8.42
N GLU A 92 -19.52 -27.43 9.09
CA GLU A 92 -19.56 -28.64 9.90
C GLU A 92 -18.43 -28.77 10.95
N GLY A 93 -17.98 -27.64 11.51
CA GLY A 93 -16.89 -27.60 12.49
C GLY A 93 -15.48 -27.59 11.93
N TYR A 94 -15.33 -27.68 10.62
CA TYR A 94 -14.05 -27.60 9.92
C TYR A 94 -13.83 -26.23 9.27
N THR A 95 -12.59 -25.82 9.19
CA THR A 95 -12.18 -24.67 8.36
C THR A 95 -11.79 -25.19 6.98
N ILE A 96 -12.31 -24.56 5.95
CA ILE A 96 -12.08 -24.92 4.55
C ILE A 96 -11.39 -23.73 3.85
N LEU A 97 -10.26 -24.00 3.21
CA LEU A 97 -9.61 -23.12 2.24
C LEU A 97 -10.13 -23.46 0.86
N LEU A 98 -10.68 -22.48 0.15
CA LEU A 98 -11.16 -22.61 -1.21
C LEU A 98 -10.19 -21.94 -2.19
N THR A 99 -9.74 -22.69 -3.20
CA THR A 99 -8.84 -22.17 -4.24
C THR A 99 -9.59 -21.76 -5.50
N LYS A 100 -8.95 -20.98 -6.39
CA LYS A 100 -9.46 -20.62 -7.72
C LYS A 100 -9.84 -21.83 -8.60
N GLN A 101 -9.16 -22.95 -8.38
CA GLN A 101 -9.46 -24.21 -9.09
C GLN A 101 -10.65 -24.96 -8.48
N ASN A 102 -11.39 -24.32 -7.58
CA ASN A 102 -12.53 -24.88 -6.87
C ASN A 102 -12.16 -26.11 -6.00
N LYS A 103 -10.92 -26.26 -5.60
CA LYS A 103 -10.44 -27.31 -4.71
C LYS A 103 -10.56 -26.85 -3.25
N LYS A 104 -10.99 -27.78 -2.39
CA LYS A 104 -11.12 -27.59 -0.94
C LYS A 104 -9.95 -28.22 -0.23
N TYR A 105 -9.37 -27.48 0.71
CA TYR A 105 -8.32 -27.95 1.63
C TYR A 105 -8.73 -27.65 3.06
N PHE A 106 -8.28 -28.44 4.00
CA PHE A 106 -8.69 -28.38 5.40
C PHE A 106 -7.50 -27.95 6.28
N PRO A 107 -7.30 -26.64 6.47
CA PRO A 107 -6.24 -26.18 7.38
C PRO A 107 -6.59 -26.56 8.83
N ASP A 108 -5.56 -27.01 9.56
CA ASP A 108 -5.67 -27.33 10.98
C ASP A 108 -5.61 -26.06 11.86
N ARG A 109 -6.42 -25.06 11.51
CA ARG A 109 -6.49 -23.76 12.18
C ARG A 109 -7.91 -23.20 12.11
N SER A 110 -8.34 -22.56 13.20
CA SER A 110 -9.62 -21.83 13.22
C SER A 110 -9.55 -20.56 12.36
N LEU A 111 -10.72 -20.09 11.89
CA LEU A 111 -10.82 -18.82 11.15
C LEU A 111 -10.23 -17.63 11.94
N ASP A 112 -10.33 -17.62 13.28
CA ASP A 112 -9.76 -16.56 14.11
C ASP A 112 -8.24 -16.52 14.02
N LYS A 113 -7.57 -17.68 14.02
CA LYS A 113 -6.12 -17.77 13.83
C LYS A 113 -5.70 -17.49 12.39
N ILE A 114 -6.53 -17.83 11.42
CA ILE A 114 -6.26 -17.55 10.00
C ILE A 114 -6.35 -16.05 9.73
N GLU A 115 -7.37 -15.37 10.26
CA GLU A 115 -7.55 -13.91 10.14
C GLU A 115 -6.27 -13.12 10.53
N THR A 116 -5.56 -13.55 11.59
CA THR A 116 -4.35 -12.86 12.06
C THR A 116 -3.10 -13.06 11.19
N ILE A 117 -3.16 -14.02 10.27
CA ILE A 117 -2.01 -14.37 9.39
C ILE A 117 -2.19 -13.79 7.99
N LEU A 118 -3.45 -13.59 7.57
CA LEU A 118 -3.77 -13.11 6.25
C LEU A 118 -3.51 -11.61 6.11
N PRO A 119 -3.03 -11.14 4.94
CA PRO A 119 -2.95 -9.72 4.65
C PRO A 119 -4.33 -9.07 4.66
N GLU A 120 -4.53 -8.05 5.49
CA GLU A 120 -5.80 -7.34 5.64
C GLU A 120 -6.23 -6.63 4.35
N GLU A 121 -5.28 -6.24 3.52
CA GLU A 121 -5.52 -5.60 2.22
C GLU A 121 -6.18 -6.56 1.22
N LEU A 122 -5.83 -7.85 1.29
CA LEU A 122 -6.30 -8.87 0.36
C LEU A 122 -7.53 -9.62 0.87
N PHE A 123 -7.65 -9.80 2.17
CA PHE A 123 -8.70 -10.63 2.77
C PHE A 123 -9.49 -9.86 3.80
N PHE A 124 -10.80 -10.09 3.80
CA PHE A 124 -11.68 -9.51 4.81
C PHE A 124 -12.59 -10.57 5.42
N ARG A 125 -12.68 -10.56 6.76
CA ARG A 125 -13.60 -11.41 7.48
C ARG A 125 -14.98 -10.80 7.56
N LEU A 126 -15.92 -11.32 6.80
CA LEU A 126 -17.29 -10.82 6.73
C LEU A 126 -18.09 -11.12 7.99
N ASN A 127 -17.95 -12.34 8.51
CA ASN A 127 -18.66 -12.82 9.70
C ASN A 127 -17.91 -13.99 10.37
N ARG A 128 -18.57 -14.73 11.23
CA ARG A 128 -17.98 -15.88 11.94
C ARG A 128 -17.64 -17.05 11.03
N GLN A 129 -18.27 -17.12 9.85
CA GLN A 129 -18.15 -18.25 8.93
C GLN A 129 -17.29 -17.97 7.71
N TYR A 130 -17.06 -16.71 7.32
CA TYR A 130 -16.42 -16.37 6.02
C TYR A 130 -15.32 -15.34 6.14
N ILE A 131 -14.18 -15.66 5.56
CA ILE A 131 -13.10 -14.72 5.19
C ILE A 131 -12.95 -14.82 3.68
N LEU A 132 -13.09 -13.71 2.95
CA LEU A 132 -13.01 -13.70 1.49
C LEU A 132 -11.83 -12.87 0.99
N HIS A 133 -11.29 -13.31 -0.13
CA HIS A 133 -10.33 -12.51 -0.88
C HIS A 133 -11.06 -11.40 -1.64
N ARG A 134 -10.46 -10.20 -1.71
CA ARG A 134 -11.02 -9.01 -2.37
C ARG A 134 -11.48 -9.29 -3.81
N LYS A 135 -10.74 -10.11 -4.55
CA LYS A 135 -11.04 -10.46 -5.95
C LYS A 135 -12.38 -11.15 -6.19
N VAL A 136 -12.93 -11.82 -5.18
CA VAL A 136 -14.23 -12.48 -5.30
C VAL A 136 -15.39 -11.58 -4.93
N VAL A 137 -15.14 -10.43 -4.32
CA VAL A 137 -16.14 -9.45 -3.95
C VAL A 137 -16.42 -8.54 -5.13
N THR A 138 -17.64 -8.59 -5.66
CA THR A 138 -18.07 -7.77 -6.81
C THR A 138 -18.80 -6.49 -6.38
N GLY A 139 -19.30 -6.46 -5.15
CA GLY A 139 -20.05 -5.33 -4.63
C GLY A 139 -20.78 -5.66 -3.35
N PHE A 140 -21.63 -4.74 -2.90
CA PHE A 140 -22.49 -4.97 -1.75
C PHE A 140 -23.85 -4.31 -1.89
N LYS A 141 -24.86 -4.87 -1.23
CA LYS A 141 -26.19 -4.30 -1.11
C LYS A 141 -26.46 -3.89 0.33
N ARG A 142 -27.10 -2.74 0.51
CA ARG A 142 -27.63 -2.35 1.83
C ARG A 142 -29.00 -3.01 2.01
N THR A 143 -29.12 -3.81 3.05
CA THR A 143 -30.38 -4.42 3.46
C THR A 143 -30.92 -3.65 4.66
N GLY A 144 -32.20 -3.70 4.93
CA GLY A 144 -32.84 -2.96 6.02
C GLY A 144 -32.10 -3.08 7.36
N ASN A 145 -32.19 -2.06 8.21
CA ASN A 145 -31.54 -1.97 9.53
C ASN A 145 -29.98 -1.88 9.50
N GLY A 146 -29.40 -1.30 8.46
CA GLY A 146 -27.94 -1.09 8.36
C GLY A 146 -27.12 -2.34 8.11
N LYS A 147 -27.75 -3.45 7.77
CA LYS A 147 -27.06 -4.67 7.34
C LYS A 147 -26.48 -4.51 5.94
N ILE A 148 -25.41 -5.21 5.68
CA ILE A 148 -24.73 -5.25 4.38
C ILE A 148 -24.66 -6.71 3.95
N ASP A 149 -25.08 -6.97 2.71
CA ASP A 149 -24.90 -8.25 2.03
C ASP A 149 -23.89 -8.07 0.91
N VAL A 150 -22.78 -8.78 1.00
CA VAL A 150 -21.69 -8.76 0.04
C VAL A 150 -22.06 -9.66 -1.12
N LEU A 151 -21.93 -9.13 -2.35
CA LEU A 151 -22.09 -9.89 -3.58
C LEU A 151 -20.78 -10.57 -3.95
N VAL A 152 -20.84 -11.87 -4.19
CA VAL A 152 -19.67 -12.71 -4.41
C VAL A 152 -19.75 -13.33 -5.80
N ASN A 153 -18.69 -13.16 -6.58
CA ASN A 153 -18.48 -13.87 -7.83
C ASN A 153 -17.52 -15.04 -7.59
N ALA A 154 -18.06 -16.16 -7.18
CA ALA A 154 -17.29 -17.34 -6.84
C ALA A 154 -17.98 -18.60 -7.40
N PRO A 155 -17.23 -19.71 -7.53
CA PRO A 155 -17.80 -20.99 -7.94
C PRO A 155 -18.86 -21.49 -6.93
N GLU A 156 -19.57 -22.54 -7.32
CA GLU A 156 -20.74 -23.12 -6.63
C GLU A 156 -20.56 -23.40 -5.12
N ASN A 157 -19.32 -23.45 -4.64
CA ASN A 157 -18.99 -23.73 -3.26
C ASN A 157 -19.16 -22.54 -2.28
N LEU A 158 -19.45 -21.34 -2.80
CA LEU A 158 -19.73 -20.17 -1.99
C LEU A 158 -21.08 -19.58 -2.34
N PRO A 159 -21.85 -19.07 -1.35
CA PRO A 159 -23.11 -18.41 -1.66
C PRO A 159 -22.88 -17.12 -2.44
N SER A 160 -23.78 -16.80 -3.36
CA SER A 160 -23.73 -15.58 -4.19
C SER A 160 -23.85 -14.27 -3.38
N SER A 161 -24.34 -14.38 -2.14
CA SER A 161 -24.47 -13.25 -1.21
C SER A 161 -24.20 -13.71 0.22
N ILE A 162 -23.37 -12.92 0.95
CA ILE A 162 -22.96 -13.21 2.31
C ILE A 162 -23.16 -11.98 3.19
N ALA A 163 -23.90 -12.15 4.29
CA ALA A 163 -24.16 -11.07 5.24
C ALA A 163 -22.89 -10.69 6.03
N VAL A 164 -22.62 -9.41 6.12
CA VAL A 164 -21.57 -8.86 7.00
C VAL A 164 -22.10 -8.69 8.41
N SER A 165 -21.28 -9.02 9.41
CA SER A 165 -21.66 -8.75 10.80
C SER A 165 -21.84 -7.24 11.03
N ARG A 166 -22.81 -6.85 11.87
CA ARG A 166 -23.11 -5.43 12.13
C ARG A 166 -21.89 -4.64 12.59
N THR A 167 -21.08 -5.24 13.45
CA THR A 167 -19.84 -4.62 13.97
C THR A 167 -18.78 -4.38 12.91
N LYS A 168 -18.75 -5.17 11.83
CA LYS A 168 -17.75 -5.09 10.75
C LYS A 168 -18.26 -4.32 9.52
N ALA A 169 -19.51 -3.86 9.52
CA ALA A 169 -20.11 -3.22 8.35
C ALA A 169 -19.39 -1.91 7.91
N VAL A 170 -18.94 -1.10 8.86
CA VAL A 170 -18.20 0.14 8.57
C VAL A 170 -16.79 -0.18 8.06
N SER A 171 -16.08 -1.08 8.75
CA SER A 171 -14.74 -1.51 8.35
C SER A 171 -14.74 -2.18 6.97
N PHE A 172 -15.80 -2.96 6.66
CA PHE A 172 -15.95 -3.56 5.33
C PHE A 172 -16.06 -2.51 4.22
N LYS A 173 -16.85 -1.44 4.42
CA LYS A 173 -16.97 -0.38 3.43
C LYS A 173 -15.64 0.30 3.17
N ASN A 174 -14.94 0.69 4.22
CA ASN A 174 -13.64 1.31 4.10
C ASN A 174 -12.67 0.39 3.34
N TRP A 175 -12.63 -0.90 3.71
CA TRP A 175 -11.79 -1.89 3.04
C TRP A 175 -12.15 -2.09 1.56
N PHE A 176 -13.43 -2.03 1.19
CA PHE A 176 -13.89 -2.21 -0.19
C PHE A 176 -13.67 -0.96 -1.05
N GLU A 177 -13.80 0.25 -0.47
CA GLU A 177 -13.70 1.55 -1.13
C GLU A 177 -12.25 2.08 -1.23
N ILE A 178 -11.27 1.38 -0.63
CA ILE A 178 -9.85 1.73 -0.80
C ILE A 178 -9.40 1.28 -2.20
N ASP A 179 -9.47 2.20 -3.14
CA ASP A 179 -8.79 2.18 -4.44
C ASP A 179 -7.78 3.31 -4.50
#